data_2e7cf99cb79bd2be342a5fa0e4344444
#
_entry.id   2e7cf99cb79bd2be342a5fa0e4344444
#
_cell.length_a   1.000
_cell.length_b   1.000
_cell.length_c   1.000
_cell.angle_alpha   90.00
_cell.angle_beta   90.00
_cell.angle_gamma   90.00
#
_symmetry.space_group_name_H-M   'P 1'
#
loop_
_entity.id
_entity.type
_entity.pdbx_description
1 polymer ?
#
loop_
_entity_poly.entity_id
_entity_poly.type
_entity_poly.pdbx_seq_one_letter_code
_entity_poly.pdbx_strand_id
1 'polypeptide(L)'
;MIFFYMNPILIAAAIIPAIFLLVKVYKADRLEREPPLLLLSLVLYGIIATGLAMVTEHLGSVVLNSIFSQNTILYNVMMYFIVVAFSEEGFKYLLLKNRTWYSPAFNCQFDGVVYAIFVSLGFALWENIGYVLRYGFGTAMVRAVTAVPGHACFGVFMGAWYGLAKRYDNMGKQSASKICRFMAFLLPAFMHGCYDFIATMESVHYGWIFVGFIAVMFIIALLVIRNMSKHDRYISYSSTYF
;
A
#
# COMPACT_ATOMS: atom_id res chain seq x y z
N MET A 1 5.27 -14.69 31.77
CA MET A 1 5.75 -13.32 31.46
C MET A 1 6.93 -13.47 30.52
N ILE A 2 6.68 -13.53 29.21
CA ILE A 2 7.73 -13.70 28.19
C ILE A 2 8.22 -12.28 27.86
N PHE A 3 9.31 -11.86 28.48
CA PHE A 3 10.09 -10.73 28.00
C PHE A 3 10.72 -11.18 26.66
N PHE A 4 10.09 -10.83 25.55
CA PHE A 4 10.75 -10.83 24.27
C PHE A 4 11.95 -9.88 24.40
N TYR A 5 13.15 -10.40 24.47
CA TYR A 5 14.34 -9.64 24.18
C TYR A 5 14.17 -9.11 22.74
N MET A 6 13.72 -7.88 22.62
CA MET A 6 13.59 -7.21 21.31
C MET A 6 15.02 -7.07 20.77
N ASN A 7 15.42 -8.02 19.93
CA ASN A 7 16.75 -7.98 19.31
C ASN A 7 16.81 -6.74 18.40
N PRO A 8 17.62 -5.73 18.75
CA PRO A 8 17.66 -4.46 18.00
C PRO A 8 18.07 -4.66 16.54
N ILE A 9 18.84 -5.71 16.25
CA ILE A 9 19.22 -6.06 14.88
C ILE A 9 18.00 -6.50 14.06
N LEU A 10 17.09 -7.29 14.65
CA LEU A 10 15.86 -7.72 13.99
C LEU A 10 14.94 -6.54 13.71
N ILE A 11 14.81 -5.64 14.67
CA ILE A 11 13.99 -4.43 14.49
C ILE A 11 14.61 -3.54 13.41
N ALA A 12 15.90 -3.32 13.42
CA ALA A 12 16.59 -2.55 12.38
C ALA A 12 16.38 -3.19 10.99
N ALA A 13 16.54 -4.51 10.87
CA ALA A 13 16.31 -5.24 9.62
C ALA A 13 14.85 -5.13 9.13
N ALA A 14 13.88 -5.05 10.04
CA ALA A 14 12.47 -4.85 9.70
C ALA A 14 12.17 -3.44 9.19
N ILE A 15 12.81 -2.41 9.75
CA ILE A 15 12.47 -1.00 9.54
C ILE A 15 13.25 -0.38 8.37
N ILE A 16 14.54 -0.71 8.21
CA ILE A 16 15.43 -0.06 7.23
C ILE A 16 14.87 -0.07 5.80
N PRO A 17 14.32 -1.17 5.26
CA PRO A 17 13.80 -1.19 3.89
C PRO A 17 12.67 -0.18 3.67
N ALA A 18 11.73 -0.07 4.63
CA ALA A 18 10.63 0.88 4.55
C ALA A 18 11.13 2.33 4.62
N ILE A 19 12.03 2.65 5.56
CA ILE A 19 12.64 3.99 5.66
C ILE A 19 13.39 4.35 4.39
N PHE A 20 14.17 3.43 3.83
CA PHE A 20 14.89 3.65 2.57
C PHE A 20 13.94 4.06 1.44
N LEU A 21 12.82 3.34 1.29
CA LEU A 21 11.82 3.65 0.27
C LEU A 21 11.11 4.97 0.53
N LEU A 22 10.74 5.29 1.79
CA LEU A 22 10.16 6.58 2.16
C LEU A 22 11.06 7.75 1.76
N VAL A 23 12.37 7.66 2.05
CA VAL A 23 13.35 8.68 1.66
C VAL A 23 13.46 8.81 0.13
N LYS A 24 13.42 7.68 -0.60
CA LYS A 24 13.47 7.69 -2.07
C LYS A 24 12.25 8.38 -2.67
N VAL A 25 11.05 8.09 -2.15
CA VAL A 25 9.79 8.70 -2.63
C VAL A 25 9.76 10.19 -2.30
N TYR A 26 10.13 10.59 -1.08
CA TYR A 26 10.25 11.99 -0.70
C TYR A 26 11.17 12.80 -1.64
N LYS A 27 12.30 12.18 -2.06
CA LYS A 27 13.23 12.81 -3.00
C LYS A 27 12.73 12.80 -4.46
N ALA A 28 11.78 11.94 -4.80
CA ALA A 28 11.17 11.89 -6.13
C ALA A 28 10.15 13.01 -6.36
N ASP A 29 9.63 13.58 -5.28
CA ASP A 29 8.79 14.77 -5.30
C ASP A 29 9.63 15.99 -5.61
N ARG A 30 9.45 16.55 -6.82
CA ARG A 30 10.34 17.57 -7.38
C ARG A 30 9.71 18.95 -7.47
N LEU A 31 8.39 19.01 -7.64
CA LEU A 31 7.70 20.26 -7.88
C LEU A 31 7.50 21.03 -6.58
N GLU A 32 7.00 20.36 -5.56
CA GLU A 32 6.79 20.90 -4.22
C GLU A 32 6.96 19.74 -3.21
N ARG A 33 7.69 20.01 -2.13
CA ARG A 33 7.89 19.00 -1.09
C ARG A 33 6.78 19.06 -0.06
N GLU A 34 6.23 17.91 0.24
CA GLU A 34 5.17 17.77 1.21
C GLU A 34 5.59 18.11 2.65
N PRO A 35 4.70 18.71 3.45
CA PRO A 35 4.99 19.02 4.84
C PRO A 35 5.40 17.76 5.63
N PRO A 36 6.56 17.76 6.31
CA PRO A 36 7.05 16.55 7.02
C PRO A 36 6.09 16.02 8.08
N LEU A 37 5.35 16.89 8.76
CA LEU A 37 4.34 16.49 9.75
C LEU A 37 3.15 15.78 9.10
N LEU A 38 2.75 16.17 7.89
CA LEU A 38 1.74 15.48 7.12
C LEU A 38 2.22 14.07 6.78
N LEU A 39 3.43 13.95 6.23
CA LEU A 39 4.03 12.67 5.85
C LEU A 39 4.20 11.75 7.06
N LEU A 40 4.66 12.25 8.19
CA LEU A 40 4.73 11.49 9.44
C LEU A 40 3.34 11.01 9.88
N SER A 41 2.32 11.88 9.79
CA SER A 41 0.95 11.47 10.11
C SER A 41 0.45 10.34 9.21
N LEU A 42 0.82 10.33 7.91
CA LEU A 42 0.45 9.26 6.97
C LEU A 42 1.10 7.92 7.32
N VAL A 43 2.37 7.92 7.77
CA VAL A 43 3.01 6.70 8.30
C VAL A 43 2.24 6.17 9.51
N LEU A 44 1.85 7.05 10.45
CA LEU A 44 1.06 6.65 11.62
C LEU A 44 -0.32 6.11 11.22
N TYR A 45 -0.98 6.71 10.22
CA TYR A 45 -2.25 6.20 9.67
C TYR A 45 -2.06 4.82 9.02
N GLY A 46 -0.92 4.56 8.37
CA GLY A 46 -0.55 3.23 7.88
C GLY A 46 -0.46 2.20 9.00
N ILE A 47 0.20 2.54 10.11
CA ILE A 47 0.28 1.69 11.31
C ILE A 47 -1.12 1.41 11.89
N ILE A 48 -1.99 2.43 11.97
CA ILE A 48 -3.37 2.24 12.42
C ILE A 48 -4.14 1.32 11.48
N ALA A 49 -3.95 1.49 10.15
CA ALA A 49 -4.56 0.62 9.14
C ALA A 49 -4.20 -0.86 9.36
N THR A 50 -2.94 -1.16 9.72
CA THR A 50 -2.52 -2.53 10.03
C THR A 50 -3.33 -3.13 11.19
N GLY A 51 -3.50 -2.38 12.28
CA GLY A 51 -4.30 -2.84 13.42
C GLY A 51 -5.76 -3.11 13.07
N LEU A 52 -6.37 -2.25 12.24
CA LEU A 52 -7.75 -2.44 11.77
C LEU A 52 -7.87 -3.64 10.82
N ALA A 53 -6.90 -3.81 9.91
CA ALA A 53 -6.85 -4.94 9.00
C ALA A 53 -6.72 -6.27 9.76
N MET A 54 -5.81 -6.36 10.73
CA MET A 54 -5.64 -7.57 11.56
C MET A 54 -6.95 -8.02 12.24
N VAL A 55 -7.77 -7.07 12.72
CA VAL A 55 -9.07 -7.39 13.33
C VAL A 55 -10.04 -7.96 12.30
N THR A 56 -10.17 -7.30 11.14
CA THR A 56 -11.11 -7.73 10.09
C THR A 56 -10.66 -9.05 9.44
N GLU A 57 -9.36 -9.26 9.27
CA GLU A 57 -8.79 -10.52 8.77
C GLU A 57 -9.04 -11.67 9.74
N HIS A 58 -8.87 -11.43 11.03
CA HIS A 58 -9.19 -12.45 12.04
C HIS A 58 -10.68 -12.83 11.98
N LEU A 59 -11.57 -11.85 11.97
CA LEU A 59 -13.01 -12.10 11.86
C LEU A 59 -13.38 -12.80 10.56
N GLY A 60 -12.82 -12.33 9.43
CA GLY A 60 -13.02 -12.93 8.11
C GLY A 60 -12.51 -14.37 8.04
N SER A 61 -11.34 -14.68 8.65
CA SER A 61 -10.80 -16.04 8.70
C SER A 61 -11.69 -16.98 9.52
N VAL A 62 -12.25 -16.51 10.64
CA VAL A 62 -13.21 -17.31 11.44
C VAL A 62 -14.45 -17.64 10.62
N VAL A 63 -15.00 -16.66 9.90
CA VAL A 63 -16.17 -16.88 9.02
C VAL A 63 -15.84 -17.85 7.89
N LEU A 64 -14.71 -17.65 7.19
CA LEU A 64 -14.33 -18.55 6.08
C LEU A 64 -14.08 -19.98 6.55
N ASN A 65 -13.45 -20.16 7.71
CA ASN A 65 -13.20 -21.47 8.30
C ASN A 65 -14.50 -22.23 8.68
N SER A 66 -15.59 -21.50 8.94
CA SER A 66 -16.89 -22.12 9.22
C SER A 66 -17.66 -22.55 7.97
N ILE A 67 -17.32 -21.99 6.81
CA ILE A 67 -18.05 -22.20 5.54
C ILE A 67 -17.28 -23.11 4.59
N PHE A 68 -15.95 -22.93 4.50
CA PHE A 68 -15.10 -23.60 3.51
C PHE A 68 -14.06 -24.49 4.18
N SER A 69 -13.77 -25.63 3.56
CA SER A 69 -12.62 -26.45 3.94
C SER A 69 -11.32 -25.70 3.64
N GLN A 70 -10.43 -25.65 4.62
CA GLN A 70 -9.09 -25.09 4.46
C GLN A 70 -8.34 -25.85 3.35
N ASN A 71 -7.38 -25.18 2.70
CA ASN A 71 -6.56 -25.74 1.61
C ASN A 71 -7.30 -25.99 0.28
N THR A 72 -8.51 -25.46 0.10
CA THR A 72 -9.14 -25.42 -1.23
C THR A 72 -8.75 -24.15 -1.98
N ILE A 73 -8.71 -24.23 -3.32
CA ILE A 73 -8.44 -23.05 -4.15
C ILE A 73 -9.44 -21.94 -3.86
N LEU A 74 -10.72 -22.31 -3.69
CA LEU A 74 -11.78 -21.32 -3.40
C LEU A 74 -11.56 -20.65 -2.04
N TYR A 75 -11.17 -21.40 -1.00
CA TYR A 75 -10.79 -20.82 0.30
C TYR A 75 -9.66 -19.80 0.14
N ASN A 76 -8.58 -20.18 -0.57
CA ASN A 76 -7.43 -19.31 -0.78
C ASN A 76 -7.80 -18.04 -1.57
N VAL A 77 -8.62 -18.15 -2.62
CA VAL A 77 -9.12 -16.98 -3.36
C VAL A 77 -9.92 -16.05 -2.44
N MET A 78 -10.88 -16.58 -1.67
CA MET A 78 -11.69 -15.78 -0.75
C MET A 78 -10.82 -15.15 0.34
N MET A 79 -9.87 -15.91 0.90
CA MET A 79 -8.99 -15.43 1.95
C MET A 79 -8.11 -14.29 1.46
N TYR A 80 -7.37 -14.47 0.36
CA TYR A 80 -6.38 -13.49 -0.07
C TYR A 80 -6.98 -12.28 -0.78
N PHE A 81 -8.02 -12.46 -1.60
CA PHE A 81 -8.60 -11.32 -2.33
C PHE A 81 -9.66 -10.58 -1.50
N ILE A 82 -10.53 -11.30 -0.78
CA ILE A 82 -11.68 -10.67 -0.10
C ILE A 82 -11.35 -10.35 1.36
N VAL A 83 -10.70 -11.25 2.10
CA VAL A 83 -10.44 -11.01 3.52
C VAL A 83 -9.17 -10.17 3.68
N VAL A 84 -8.04 -10.58 3.13
CA VAL A 84 -6.75 -9.90 3.35
C VAL A 84 -6.64 -8.63 2.50
N ALA A 85 -6.53 -8.76 1.18
CA ALA A 85 -6.23 -7.63 0.32
C ALA A 85 -7.28 -6.52 0.37
N PHE A 86 -8.57 -6.89 0.44
CA PHE A 86 -9.66 -5.92 0.54
C PHE A 86 -9.64 -5.16 1.88
N SER A 87 -9.34 -5.85 2.99
CA SER A 87 -9.22 -5.22 4.31
C SER A 87 -8.02 -4.27 4.35
N GLU A 88 -6.85 -4.75 3.95
CA GLU A 88 -5.62 -3.98 4.03
C GLU A 88 -5.66 -2.74 3.13
N GLU A 89 -5.91 -2.93 1.82
CA GLU A 89 -5.94 -1.81 0.89
C GLU A 89 -7.16 -0.90 1.15
N GLY A 90 -8.25 -1.45 1.66
CA GLY A 90 -9.42 -0.70 2.08
C GLY A 90 -9.12 0.26 3.22
N PHE A 91 -8.49 -0.20 4.30
CA PHE A 91 -8.14 0.68 5.42
C PHE A 91 -7.03 1.66 5.06
N LYS A 92 -6.02 1.26 4.28
CA LYS A 92 -5.01 2.19 3.73
C LYS A 92 -5.69 3.32 2.95
N TYR A 93 -6.59 2.99 2.03
CA TYR A 93 -7.31 3.97 1.22
C TYR A 93 -8.25 4.87 2.05
N LEU A 94 -9.01 4.29 2.98
CA LEU A 94 -9.95 5.06 3.82
C LEU A 94 -9.22 6.08 4.68
N LEU A 95 -8.14 5.67 5.33
CA LEU A 95 -7.35 6.55 6.20
C LEU A 95 -6.57 7.58 5.38
N LEU A 96 -5.99 7.20 4.24
CA LEU A 96 -5.40 8.12 3.27
C LEU A 96 -6.39 9.23 2.89
N LYS A 97 -7.58 8.83 2.41
CA LYS A 97 -8.62 9.76 1.97
C LYS A 97 -9.08 10.68 3.10
N ASN A 98 -9.32 10.14 4.29
CA ASN A 98 -9.77 10.92 5.44
C ASN A 98 -8.74 12.00 5.81
N ARG A 99 -7.44 11.69 5.72
CA ARG A 99 -6.37 12.61 6.11
C ARG A 99 -6.06 13.66 5.05
N THR A 100 -6.19 13.32 3.75
CA THR A 100 -5.58 14.13 2.69
C THR A 100 -6.58 14.73 1.70
N TRP A 101 -7.79 14.17 1.52
CA TRP A 101 -8.69 14.60 0.44
C TRP A 101 -9.02 16.10 0.47
N TYR A 102 -9.17 16.68 1.64
CA TYR A 102 -9.47 18.10 1.83
C TYR A 102 -8.25 18.89 2.34
N SER A 103 -7.07 18.30 2.33
CA SER A 103 -5.85 19.00 2.73
C SER A 103 -5.48 20.06 1.67
N PRO A 104 -5.17 21.29 2.07
CA PRO A 104 -4.67 22.31 1.14
C PRO A 104 -3.31 21.93 0.53
N ALA A 105 -2.55 21.06 1.21
CA ALA A 105 -1.28 20.52 0.69
C ALA A 105 -1.50 19.55 -0.48
N PHE A 106 -2.70 19.00 -0.70
CA PHE A 106 -2.99 18.15 -1.86
C PHE A 106 -3.26 19.02 -3.09
N ASN A 107 -2.24 19.60 -3.64
CA ASN A 107 -2.30 20.60 -4.70
C ASN A 107 -1.64 20.16 -6.02
N CYS A 108 -0.88 19.06 -6.02
CA CYS A 108 -0.26 18.44 -7.19
C CYS A 108 -0.78 17.02 -7.44
N GLN A 109 -0.71 16.56 -8.69
CA GLN A 109 -1.22 15.21 -9.02
C GLN A 109 -0.32 14.11 -8.44
N PHE A 110 0.99 14.36 -8.34
CA PHE A 110 1.95 13.40 -7.79
C PHE A 110 1.85 13.25 -6.28
N ASP A 111 1.31 14.24 -5.55
CA ASP A 111 1.07 14.16 -4.10
C ASP A 111 0.25 12.92 -3.73
N GLY A 112 -0.73 12.56 -4.58
CA GLY A 112 -1.50 11.33 -4.40
C GLY A 112 -0.62 10.09 -4.32
N VAL A 113 0.45 10.01 -5.12
CA VAL A 113 1.41 8.89 -5.10
C VAL A 113 2.26 8.96 -3.84
N VAL A 114 2.77 10.14 -3.49
CA VAL A 114 3.57 10.34 -2.27
C VAL A 114 2.77 9.92 -1.04
N TYR A 115 1.55 10.43 -0.87
CA TYR A 115 0.70 10.14 0.27
C TYR A 115 0.35 8.67 0.40
N ALA A 116 -0.06 8.03 -0.70
CA ALA A 116 -0.44 6.62 -0.70
C ALA A 116 0.75 5.71 -0.36
N ILE A 117 1.95 6.01 -0.88
CA ILE A 117 3.16 5.24 -0.54
C ILE A 117 3.52 5.42 0.93
N PHE A 118 3.37 6.63 1.50
CA PHE A 118 3.67 6.86 2.92
C PHE A 118 2.72 6.07 3.83
N VAL A 119 1.43 6.00 3.52
CA VAL A 119 0.48 5.14 4.25
C VAL A 119 0.84 3.66 4.06
N SER A 120 1.09 3.22 2.82
CA SER A 120 1.40 1.81 2.52
C SER A 120 2.71 1.35 3.17
N LEU A 121 3.74 2.19 3.22
CA LEU A 121 4.99 1.87 3.90
C LEU A 121 4.87 1.95 5.42
N GLY A 122 4.01 2.81 5.96
CA GLY A 122 3.65 2.80 7.38
C GLY A 122 2.98 1.50 7.80
N PHE A 123 2.08 0.99 6.96
CA PHE A 123 1.47 -0.32 7.10
C PHE A 123 2.52 -1.44 7.07
N ALA A 124 3.30 -1.48 5.98
CA ALA A 124 4.35 -2.49 5.77
C ALA A 124 5.38 -2.51 6.89
N LEU A 125 5.73 -1.35 7.44
CA LEU A 125 6.69 -1.23 8.54
C LEU A 125 6.19 -1.99 9.78
N TRP A 126 4.95 -1.75 10.19
CA TRP A 126 4.39 -2.40 11.39
C TRP A 126 4.17 -3.90 11.17
N GLU A 127 3.62 -4.26 10.03
CA GLU A 127 3.44 -5.65 9.63
C GLU A 127 4.79 -6.39 9.59
N ASN A 128 5.82 -5.80 9.00
CA ASN A 128 7.14 -6.39 8.89
C ASN A 128 7.80 -6.61 10.26
N ILE A 129 7.62 -5.68 11.21
CA ILE A 129 8.07 -5.88 12.59
C ILE A 129 7.40 -7.14 13.18
N GLY A 130 6.09 -7.30 13.02
CA GLY A 130 5.35 -8.48 13.49
C GLY A 130 5.89 -9.79 12.91
N TYR A 131 6.11 -9.84 11.59
CA TYR A 131 6.65 -11.02 10.91
C TYR A 131 8.08 -11.35 11.35
N VAL A 132 8.94 -10.35 11.45
CA VAL A 132 10.35 -10.54 11.81
C VAL A 132 10.49 -11.01 13.26
N LEU A 133 9.70 -10.47 14.17
CA LEU A 133 9.67 -10.92 15.56
C LEU A 133 9.17 -12.36 15.70
N ARG A 134 8.26 -12.78 14.83
CA ARG A 134 7.67 -14.12 14.86
C ARG A 134 8.56 -15.16 14.15
N TYR A 135 9.17 -14.83 13.02
CA TYR A 135 9.83 -15.78 12.12
C TYR A 135 11.33 -15.53 11.94
N GLY A 136 11.88 -14.46 12.53
CA GLY A 136 13.31 -14.20 12.61
C GLY A 136 13.94 -13.51 11.39
N PHE A 137 15.28 -13.49 11.36
CA PHE A 137 16.07 -12.70 10.41
C PHE A 137 15.90 -13.13 8.95
N GLY A 138 15.77 -14.44 8.68
CA GLY A 138 15.56 -14.93 7.31
C GLY A 138 14.30 -14.31 6.68
N THR A 139 13.21 -14.21 7.44
CA THR A 139 11.97 -13.54 7.03
C THR A 139 12.19 -12.06 6.76
N ALA A 140 13.00 -11.37 7.60
CA ALA A 140 13.35 -9.98 7.36
C ALA A 140 14.00 -9.76 5.99
N MET A 141 14.96 -10.61 5.61
CA MET A 141 15.65 -10.51 4.33
C MET A 141 14.74 -10.74 3.13
N VAL A 142 13.89 -11.77 3.19
CA VAL A 142 12.91 -12.04 2.11
C VAL A 142 11.92 -10.88 1.98
N ARG A 143 11.34 -10.45 3.08
CA ARG A 143 10.33 -9.36 3.08
C ARG A 143 10.91 -8.01 2.68
N ALA A 144 12.20 -7.76 2.95
CA ALA A 144 12.89 -6.54 2.53
C ALA A 144 12.92 -6.34 1.00
N VAL A 145 12.92 -7.43 0.24
CA VAL A 145 12.99 -7.41 -1.24
C VAL A 145 11.67 -7.82 -1.91
N THR A 146 10.69 -8.30 -1.17
CA THR A 146 9.38 -8.73 -1.70
C THR A 146 8.22 -7.91 -1.11
N ALA A 147 7.86 -8.15 0.14
CA ALA A 147 6.65 -7.60 0.75
C ALA A 147 6.74 -6.07 0.95
N VAL A 148 7.85 -5.56 1.52
CA VAL A 148 7.99 -4.11 1.76
C VAL A 148 7.97 -3.30 0.45
N PRO A 149 8.73 -3.65 -0.62
CA PRO A 149 8.58 -3.02 -1.91
C PRO A 149 7.23 -3.33 -2.58
N GLY A 150 6.63 -4.48 -2.32
CA GLY A 150 5.28 -4.83 -2.77
C GLY A 150 4.25 -3.82 -2.29
N HIS A 151 4.20 -3.55 -0.99
CA HIS A 151 3.30 -2.52 -0.44
C HIS A 151 3.60 -1.12 -1.01
N ALA A 152 4.87 -0.78 -1.26
CA ALA A 152 5.19 0.47 -1.94
C ALA A 152 4.57 0.52 -3.35
N CYS A 153 4.60 -0.58 -4.11
CA CYS A 153 3.98 -0.67 -5.43
C CYS A 153 2.46 -0.56 -5.36
N PHE A 154 1.80 -1.22 -4.39
CA PHE A 154 0.35 -1.05 -4.18
C PHE A 154 0.03 0.42 -3.87
N GLY A 155 0.86 1.09 -3.05
CA GLY A 155 0.77 2.53 -2.81
C GLY A 155 0.93 3.38 -4.07
N VAL A 156 1.84 3.00 -4.99
CA VAL A 156 1.99 3.69 -6.30
C VAL A 156 0.70 3.60 -7.12
N PHE A 157 0.13 2.42 -7.25
CA PHE A 157 -1.10 2.23 -8.02
C PHE A 157 -2.30 2.92 -7.38
N MET A 158 -2.43 2.84 -6.05
CA MET A 158 -3.42 3.59 -5.29
C MET A 158 -3.28 5.10 -5.54
N GLY A 159 -2.07 5.61 -5.35
CA GLY A 159 -1.79 7.04 -5.43
C GLY A 159 -1.94 7.62 -6.82
N ALA A 160 -1.58 6.88 -7.87
CA ALA A 160 -1.74 7.32 -9.25
C ALA A 160 -3.22 7.59 -9.60
N TRP A 161 -4.12 6.67 -9.22
CA TRP A 161 -5.55 6.85 -9.40
C TRP A 161 -6.14 7.88 -8.44
N TYR A 162 -5.62 7.97 -7.23
CA TYR A 162 -6.06 8.93 -6.21
C TYR A 162 -5.73 10.37 -6.60
N GLY A 163 -4.51 10.63 -7.11
CA GLY A 163 -4.11 11.93 -7.64
C GLY A 163 -4.93 12.33 -8.88
N LEU A 164 -5.19 11.37 -9.77
CA LEU A 164 -6.06 11.60 -10.93
C LEU A 164 -7.51 11.91 -10.50
N ALA A 165 -8.01 11.21 -9.48
CA ALA A 165 -9.33 11.47 -8.92
C ALA A 165 -9.46 12.90 -8.37
N LYS A 166 -8.44 13.36 -7.62
CA LYS A 166 -8.38 14.73 -7.09
C LYS A 166 -8.40 15.78 -8.20
N ARG A 167 -7.62 15.53 -9.25
CA ARG A 167 -7.59 16.41 -10.43
C ARG A 167 -8.98 16.51 -11.10
N TYR A 168 -9.67 15.38 -11.30
CA TYR A 168 -11.02 15.41 -11.88
C TYR A 168 -12.05 16.07 -10.97
N ASP A 169 -11.92 15.92 -9.65
CA ASP A 169 -12.76 16.58 -8.66
C ASP A 169 -12.65 18.10 -8.78
N ASN A 170 -11.42 18.63 -8.81
CA ASN A 170 -11.15 20.07 -8.95
C ASN A 170 -11.57 20.63 -10.33
N MET A 171 -11.67 19.79 -11.36
CA MET A 171 -12.23 20.15 -12.66
C MET A 171 -13.77 20.09 -12.71
N GLY A 172 -14.45 19.77 -11.61
CA GLY A 172 -15.90 19.57 -11.56
C GLY A 172 -16.40 18.26 -12.23
N LYS A 173 -15.48 17.37 -12.68
CA LYS A 173 -15.81 16.10 -13.34
C LYS A 173 -16.08 14.99 -12.33
N GLN A 174 -17.19 15.11 -11.59
CA GLN A 174 -17.50 14.26 -10.44
C GLN A 174 -17.60 12.77 -10.77
N SER A 175 -18.19 12.39 -11.92
CA SER A 175 -18.29 10.99 -12.34
C SER A 175 -16.92 10.36 -12.58
N ALA A 176 -16.02 11.07 -13.28
CA ALA A 176 -14.65 10.61 -13.50
C ALA A 176 -13.87 10.50 -12.19
N SER A 177 -14.01 11.48 -11.29
CA SER A 177 -13.41 11.44 -9.95
C SER A 177 -13.88 10.20 -9.16
N LYS A 178 -15.17 9.88 -9.17
CA LYS A 178 -15.70 8.69 -8.49
C LYS A 178 -15.12 7.38 -9.04
N ILE A 179 -15.03 7.26 -10.37
CA ILE A 179 -14.42 6.09 -11.02
C ILE A 179 -12.94 5.96 -10.62
N CYS A 180 -12.18 7.05 -10.68
CA CYS A 180 -10.76 7.04 -10.30
C CYS A 180 -10.58 6.70 -8.81
N ARG A 181 -11.44 7.18 -7.92
CA ARG A 181 -11.44 6.80 -6.49
C ARG A 181 -11.72 5.31 -6.28
N PHE A 182 -12.65 4.76 -7.04
CA PHE A 182 -12.91 3.31 -6.99
C PHE A 182 -11.71 2.51 -7.49
N MET A 183 -11.08 2.94 -8.58
CA MET A 183 -9.86 2.29 -9.11
C MET A 183 -8.65 2.45 -8.17
N ALA A 184 -8.56 3.56 -7.45
CA ALA A 184 -7.52 3.77 -6.43
C ALA A 184 -7.57 2.74 -5.29
N PHE A 185 -8.72 2.16 -5.04
CA PHE A 185 -8.90 1.06 -4.09
C PHE A 185 -8.82 -0.32 -4.76
N LEU A 186 -9.60 -0.52 -5.84
CA LEU A 186 -9.79 -1.85 -6.44
C LEU A 186 -8.51 -2.41 -7.05
N LEU A 187 -7.74 -1.58 -7.79
CA LEU A 187 -6.54 -2.06 -8.47
C LEU A 187 -5.45 -2.54 -7.48
N PRO A 188 -5.04 -1.78 -6.45
CA PRO A 188 -4.08 -2.28 -5.49
C PRO A 188 -4.62 -3.49 -4.69
N ALA A 189 -5.90 -3.54 -4.34
CA ALA A 189 -6.49 -4.71 -3.68
C ALA A 189 -6.41 -5.96 -4.56
N PHE A 190 -6.70 -5.85 -5.86
CA PHE A 190 -6.55 -6.96 -6.79
C PHE A 190 -5.09 -7.40 -6.95
N MET A 191 -4.16 -6.46 -7.10
CA MET A 191 -2.72 -6.75 -7.22
C MET A 191 -2.16 -7.41 -5.95
N HIS A 192 -2.61 -6.96 -4.78
CA HIS A 192 -2.25 -7.54 -3.50
C HIS A 192 -2.79 -8.96 -3.35
N GLY A 193 -4.06 -9.18 -3.67
CA GLY A 193 -4.65 -10.54 -3.67
C GLY A 193 -3.91 -11.50 -4.60
N CYS A 194 -3.48 -11.04 -5.79
CA CYS A 194 -2.63 -11.83 -6.68
C CYS A 194 -1.27 -12.15 -6.05
N TYR A 195 -0.64 -11.15 -5.40
CA TYR A 195 0.63 -11.31 -4.71
C TYR A 195 0.55 -12.42 -3.65
N ASP A 196 -0.41 -12.33 -2.73
CA ASP A 196 -0.58 -13.30 -1.66
C ASP A 196 -0.97 -14.68 -2.17
N PHE A 197 -1.90 -14.73 -3.13
CA PHE A 197 -2.36 -15.99 -3.71
C PHE A 197 -1.20 -16.76 -4.36
N ILE A 198 -0.37 -16.08 -5.18
CA ILE A 198 0.77 -16.72 -5.85
C ILE A 198 1.85 -17.12 -4.83
N ALA A 199 2.10 -16.25 -3.83
CA ALA A 199 3.12 -16.48 -2.79
C ALA A 199 2.85 -17.73 -1.93
N THR A 200 1.57 -18.13 -1.81
CA THR A 200 1.16 -19.28 -0.99
C THR A 200 1.08 -20.60 -1.74
N MET A 201 1.30 -20.59 -3.07
CA MET A 201 1.28 -21.81 -3.86
C MET A 201 2.59 -22.59 -3.70
N GLU A 202 2.49 -23.80 -3.15
CA GLU A 202 3.62 -24.70 -2.88
C GLU A 202 4.10 -25.44 -4.14
N SER A 203 4.74 -24.76 -5.09
CA SER A 203 5.50 -25.44 -6.13
C SER A 203 6.60 -24.57 -6.71
N VAL A 204 7.66 -25.19 -7.25
CA VAL A 204 8.77 -24.49 -7.90
C VAL A 204 8.29 -23.61 -9.07
N HIS A 205 7.29 -24.05 -9.83
CA HIS A 205 6.71 -23.28 -10.92
C HIS A 205 6.06 -21.99 -10.44
N TYR A 206 5.30 -22.04 -9.35
CA TYR A 206 4.69 -20.83 -8.76
C TYR A 206 5.74 -19.87 -8.17
N GLY A 207 6.87 -20.39 -7.66
CA GLY A 207 8.00 -19.55 -7.24
C GLY A 207 8.54 -18.68 -8.39
N TRP A 208 8.71 -19.24 -9.59
CA TRP A 208 9.13 -18.48 -10.77
C TRP A 208 8.05 -17.49 -11.24
N ILE A 209 6.77 -17.90 -11.20
CA ILE A 209 5.65 -17.00 -11.50
C ILE A 209 5.63 -15.83 -10.53
N PHE A 210 5.85 -16.06 -9.23
CA PHE A 210 5.92 -15.04 -8.21
C PHE A 210 7.06 -14.05 -8.45
N VAL A 211 8.26 -14.53 -8.75
CA VAL A 211 9.40 -13.67 -9.09
C VAL A 211 9.11 -12.84 -10.34
N GLY A 212 8.55 -13.44 -11.39
CA GLY A 212 8.14 -12.71 -12.59
C GLY A 212 7.07 -11.66 -12.31
N PHE A 213 6.05 -11.98 -11.52
CA PHE A 213 4.99 -11.06 -11.11
C PHE A 213 5.55 -9.85 -10.35
N ILE A 214 6.39 -10.09 -9.34
CA ILE A 214 7.05 -9.01 -8.57
C ILE A 214 7.90 -8.14 -9.48
N ALA A 215 8.72 -8.73 -10.35
CA ALA A 215 9.59 -7.99 -11.25
C ALA A 215 8.79 -7.05 -12.17
N VAL A 216 7.72 -7.56 -12.79
CA VAL A 216 6.84 -6.76 -13.65
C VAL A 216 6.16 -5.64 -12.85
N MET A 217 5.64 -5.96 -11.68
CA MET A 217 4.99 -4.98 -10.79
C MET A 217 5.96 -3.86 -10.40
N PHE A 218 7.20 -4.19 -10.04
CA PHE A 218 8.23 -3.20 -9.67
C PHE A 218 8.62 -2.32 -10.86
N ILE A 219 8.81 -2.91 -12.04
CA ILE A 219 9.12 -2.14 -13.25
C ILE A 219 7.99 -1.15 -13.55
N ILE A 220 6.74 -1.59 -13.54
CA ILE A 220 5.59 -0.71 -13.81
C ILE A 220 5.51 0.41 -12.76
N ALA A 221 5.65 0.08 -11.47
CA ALA A 221 5.62 1.07 -10.41
C ALA A 221 6.73 2.14 -10.55
N LEU A 222 7.96 1.72 -10.88
CA LEU A 222 9.07 2.65 -11.13
C LEU A 222 8.81 3.54 -12.36
N LEU A 223 8.24 2.99 -13.43
CA LEU A 223 7.86 3.77 -14.61
C LEU A 223 6.76 4.78 -14.30
N VAL A 224 5.75 4.39 -13.52
CA VAL A 224 4.67 5.29 -13.05
C VAL A 224 5.24 6.43 -12.21
N ILE A 225 6.06 6.13 -11.19
CA ILE A 225 6.71 7.16 -10.35
C ILE A 225 7.52 8.12 -11.23
N ARG A 226 8.39 7.57 -12.10
CA ARG A 226 9.26 8.39 -12.96
C ARG A 226 8.46 9.30 -13.90
N ASN A 227 7.41 8.73 -14.52
CA ASN A 227 6.58 9.48 -15.46
C ASN A 227 5.76 10.56 -14.73
N MET A 228 5.11 10.22 -13.62
CA MET A 228 4.27 11.15 -12.87
C MET A 228 5.11 12.26 -12.21
N SER A 229 6.23 11.94 -11.58
CA SER A 229 7.15 12.93 -10.99
C SER A 229 7.76 13.89 -12.06
N LYS A 230 8.05 13.38 -13.27
CA LYS A 230 8.58 14.20 -14.36
C LYS A 230 7.55 15.16 -14.97
N HIS A 231 6.29 14.74 -15.04
CA HIS A 231 5.19 15.47 -15.65
C HIS A 231 4.20 15.98 -14.60
N ASP A 232 4.67 16.11 -13.37
CA ASP A 232 3.82 16.62 -12.30
C ASP A 232 3.41 18.06 -12.55
N ARG A 233 2.24 18.41 -12.06
CA ARG A 233 1.62 19.72 -12.25
C ARG A 233 0.63 20.02 -11.14
N TYR A 234 0.49 21.30 -10.85
CA TYR A 234 -0.54 21.78 -9.95
C TYR A 234 -1.94 21.39 -10.44
N ILE A 235 -2.78 21.02 -9.52
CA ILE A 235 -4.18 20.73 -9.76
C ILE A 235 -4.93 22.06 -9.77
N SER A 236 -5.25 22.58 -10.98
CA SER A 236 -6.03 23.82 -11.12
C SER A 236 -7.46 23.63 -10.61
N TYR A 237 -7.92 24.59 -9.81
CA TYR A 237 -9.35 24.72 -9.49
C TYR A 237 -10.07 25.28 -10.72
N SER A 238 -11.22 24.71 -11.09
CA SER A 238 -12.11 25.33 -12.07
C SER A 238 -12.62 26.64 -11.49
N SER A 239 -12.27 27.75 -12.14
CA SER A 239 -12.73 29.12 -11.77
C SER A 239 -14.23 29.36 -12.07
N THR A 240 -15.06 28.35 -11.97
CA THR A 240 -16.48 28.44 -12.34
C THR A 240 -17.41 28.85 -11.18
N TYR A 241 -16.86 29.52 -10.17
CA TYR A 241 -17.66 30.16 -9.10
C TYR A 241 -17.21 31.61 -8.92
N PHE A 242 -17.60 32.47 -9.86
CA PHE A 242 -17.85 33.89 -9.62
C PHE A 242 -19.17 34.27 -10.25
#